data_6e8bb15764ef27e36904a17f13954e1f
#
_entry.id   6e8bb15764ef27e36904a17f13954e1f
#
_cell.length_a   1.000
_cell.length_b   1.000
_cell.length_c   1.000
_cell.angle_alpha   90.00
_cell.angle_beta   90.00
_cell.angle_gamma   90.00
#
_symmetry.space_group_name_H-M   'P 1'
#
loop_
_entity.id
_entity.type
_entity.pdbx_description
1 polymer ?
#
loop_
_entity_poly.entity_id
_entity_poly.type
_entity_poly.pdbx_seq_one_letter_code
_entity_poly.pdbx_strand_id
1 'polypeptide(L)'
;MKRFQSTKTPFDHKSMKNRLITAFILTSLIPILLVNVVYYYNTSRLVQQNVESMTGANLEQTRVSLDVWLDSYEDILFQVYTDDTIVELVDQINAGEDVAINRKLLRKLLRGLFYTKDYVKSISVITASGELVFYDQLTASTTRTSWMDSFSGSQQELNEEISSDNKTHLIPTGGRMVFGSNACNLFHIGHRIIDYRDVGKQCGVVLVSIDEKLLEEVCSSHTENGLNFIIDNKGYVISCPGSDQVGECIFPEGAEEETKKQACRRLAEQTGILGSRELSLYFVHDEKTGWNIVRAVDQEELLLSMHRQQRLLIISIGLSLMAVLAMMISQVSRMTGSIKRVVETMGKAGKGDLTVRVAPDHSRPTEIEIIAEEFNSMMNKLKSSLEKQKNAQIAALEAQINPHFLYNTLDTINWMAIGRDEYEISNMISTLASILRYGITNSNGVVRIREEVEWLKQYIFLQQTKLKNTFNCHINVEPEVMSLSIHKLLLQPFVENAILHGFEGVDREHSLTVEMMQEEDRIRISIEDNGCGMAEEMVRKINQGIFCRTDDQNHIGMENAITRIRMYYGEKAGVEVESRPGQGTRVLIRIPVRR
;
A
#
# COMPACT_ATOMS: atom_id res chain seq x y z
N MET A 1 -21.48 47.55 -23.86
CA MET A 1 -21.87 46.16 -23.57
C MET A 1 -21.44 45.25 -24.72
N LYS A 2 -20.26 44.63 -24.62
CA LYS A 2 -19.85 43.55 -25.53
C LYS A 2 -19.54 42.34 -24.66
N ARG A 3 -20.33 41.28 -24.82
CA ARG A 3 -20.16 39.95 -24.19
C ARG A 3 -18.82 39.40 -24.68
N PHE A 4 -17.85 39.21 -23.78
CA PHE A 4 -16.72 38.34 -24.01
C PHE A 4 -17.25 36.90 -24.00
N GLN A 5 -17.44 36.34 -25.18
CA GLN A 5 -17.57 34.92 -25.34
C GLN A 5 -16.21 34.27 -25.01
N SER A 6 -16.18 33.51 -23.94
CA SER A 6 -15.09 32.63 -23.60
C SER A 6 -14.98 31.56 -24.70
N THR A 7 -13.99 31.72 -25.56
CA THR A 7 -13.53 30.64 -26.45
C THR A 7 -12.90 29.55 -25.58
N LYS A 8 -13.64 28.48 -25.34
CA LYS A 8 -13.11 27.23 -24.84
C LYS A 8 -12.13 26.70 -25.90
N THR A 9 -10.84 26.81 -25.62
CA THR A 9 -9.81 26.09 -26.37
C THR A 9 -10.01 24.59 -26.16
N PRO A 10 -9.91 23.74 -27.21
CA PRO A 10 -10.10 22.30 -27.11
C PRO A 10 -8.83 21.60 -26.59
N PHE A 11 -8.22 22.08 -25.53
CA PHE A 11 -7.29 21.31 -24.73
C PHE A 11 -8.14 20.65 -23.63
N ASP A 12 -8.56 19.45 -23.92
CA ASP A 12 -9.11 18.54 -22.93
C ASP A 12 -8.12 18.43 -21.76
N HIS A 13 -8.38 19.20 -20.73
CA HIS A 13 -7.57 19.25 -19.52
C HIS A 13 -7.72 17.91 -18.80
N LYS A 14 -6.99 16.90 -19.26
CA LYS A 14 -6.74 15.74 -18.41
C LYS A 14 -6.21 16.31 -17.10
N SER A 15 -7.02 16.21 -16.08
CA SER A 15 -6.69 16.66 -14.72
C SER A 15 -5.24 16.30 -14.41
N MET A 16 -4.47 17.20 -13.79
CA MET A 16 -3.10 16.95 -13.32
C MET A 16 -3.03 15.60 -12.57
N LYS A 17 -4.08 15.27 -11.83
CA LYS A 17 -4.29 13.96 -11.19
C LYS A 17 -4.17 12.82 -12.19
N ASN A 18 -4.85 12.87 -13.32
CA ASN A 18 -4.84 11.80 -14.32
C ASN A 18 -3.47 11.69 -15.02
N ARG A 19 -2.80 12.80 -15.27
CA ARG A 19 -1.44 12.79 -15.84
C ARG A 19 -0.42 12.17 -14.89
N LEU A 20 -0.47 12.50 -13.61
CA LEU A 20 0.39 11.92 -12.59
C LEU A 20 0.12 10.42 -12.42
N ILE A 21 -1.14 10.00 -12.37
CA ILE A 21 -1.51 8.58 -12.31
C ILE A 21 -0.99 7.83 -13.54
N THR A 22 -1.18 8.39 -14.74
CA THR A 22 -0.71 7.74 -15.99
C THR A 22 0.82 7.65 -16.04
N ALA A 23 1.53 8.70 -15.63
CA ALA A 23 2.99 8.69 -15.56
C ALA A 23 3.50 7.64 -14.57
N PHE A 24 2.89 7.53 -13.39
CA PHE A 24 3.24 6.53 -12.39
C PHE A 24 2.93 5.10 -12.85
N ILE A 25 1.78 4.88 -13.50
CA ILE A 25 1.45 3.59 -14.09
C ILE A 25 2.52 3.18 -15.11
N LEU A 26 2.91 4.08 -16.00
CA LEU A 26 3.94 3.81 -17.00
C LEU A 26 5.31 3.53 -16.38
N THR A 27 5.71 4.30 -15.38
CA THR A 27 7.07 4.21 -14.81
C THR A 27 7.23 3.12 -13.75
N SER A 28 6.16 2.71 -13.07
CA SER A 28 6.22 1.73 -11.97
C SER A 28 5.56 0.40 -12.34
N LEU A 29 4.37 0.42 -12.92
CA LEU A 29 3.59 -0.78 -13.20
C LEU A 29 4.20 -1.61 -14.35
N ILE A 30 4.60 -0.95 -15.43
CA ILE A 30 5.17 -1.64 -16.60
C ILE A 30 6.50 -2.33 -16.25
N PRO A 31 7.48 -1.69 -15.58
CA PRO A 31 8.70 -2.37 -15.16
C PRO A 31 8.45 -3.54 -14.20
N ILE A 32 7.54 -3.37 -13.23
CA ILE A 32 7.18 -4.45 -12.29
C ILE A 32 6.58 -5.64 -13.05
N LEU A 33 5.65 -5.40 -13.97
CA LEU A 33 5.08 -6.46 -14.82
C LEU A 33 6.16 -7.16 -15.65
N LEU A 34 7.05 -6.39 -16.25
CA LEU A 34 8.12 -6.92 -17.09
C LEU A 34 9.10 -7.80 -16.29
N VAL A 35 9.50 -7.34 -15.10
CA VAL A 35 10.34 -8.12 -14.18
C VAL A 35 9.64 -9.41 -13.77
N ASN A 36 8.34 -9.36 -13.48
CA ASN A 36 7.57 -10.54 -13.08
C ASN A 36 7.43 -11.56 -14.24
N VAL A 37 7.22 -11.10 -15.47
CA VAL A 37 7.17 -11.97 -16.64
C VAL A 37 8.54 -12.65 -16.86
N VAL A 38 9.63 -11.92 -16.77
CA VAL A 38 10.99 -12.46 -16.88
C VAL A 38 11.28 -13.45 -15.75
N TYR A 39 10.90 -13.12 -14.53
CA TYR A 39 11.05 -14.01 -13.36
C TYR A 39 10.25 -15.30 -13.52
N TYR A 40 8.99 -15.20 -13.97
CA TYR A 40 8.15 -16.37 -14.25
C TYR A 40 8.79 -17.30 -15.27
N TYR A 41 9.28 -16.74 -16.38
CA TYR A 41 9.91 -17.51 -17.45
C TYR A 41 11.20 -18.18 -16.99
N ASN A 42 12.05 -17.45 -16.27
CA ASN A 42 13.29 -17.99 -15.71
C ASN A 42 13.03 -19.08 -14.66
N THR A 43 12.07 -18.87 -13.76
CA THR A 43 11.75 -19.86 -12.73
C THR A 43 11.18 -21.13 -13.35
N SER A 44 10.27 -21.00 -14.32
CA SER A 44 9.71 -22.16 -15.03
C SER A 44 10.82 -22.98 -15.72
N ARG A 45 11.74 -22.31 -16.40
CA ARG A 45 12.89 -22.97 -17.07
C ARG A 45 13.84 -23.63 -16.07
N LEU A 46 14.14 -22.97 -14.96
CA LEU A 46 15.03 -23.49 -13.92
C LEU A 46 14.44 -24.75 -13.27
N VAL A 47 13.15 -24.76 -13.00
CA VAL A 47 12.49 -25.92 -12.38
C VAL A 47 12.46 -27.09 -13.35
N GLN A 48 12.18 -26.86 -14.65
CA GLN A 48 12.24 -27.94 -15.64
C GLN A 48 13.66 -28.55 -15.72
N GLN A 49 14.69 -27.71 -15.74
CA GLN A 49 16.09 -28.18 -15.74
C GLN A 49 16.43 -28.95 -14.45
N ASN A 50 15.94 -28.51 -13.30
CA ASN A 50 16.14 -29.20 -12.02
C ASN A 50 15.45 -30.57 -12.01
N VAL A 51 14.22 -30.67 -12.53
CA VAL A 51 13.51 -31.94 -12.64
C VAL A 51 14.26 -32.92 -13.55
N GLU A 52 14.69 -32.46 -14.72
CA GLU A 52 15.48 -33.30 -15.63
C GLU A 52 16.81 -33.77 -14.98
N SER A 53 17.50 -32.86 -14.30
CA SER A 53 18.76 -33.16 -13.62
C SER A 53 18.57 -34.14 -12.45
N MET A 54 17.54 -33.91 -11.61
CA MET A 54 17.20 -34.80 -10.48
C MET A 54 16.79 -36.19 -10.97
N THR A 55 16.00 -36.26 -12.04
CA THR A 55 15.55 -37.50 -12.64
C THR A 55 16.73 -38.28 -13.21
N GLY A 56 17.64 -37.59 -13.93
CA GLY A 56 18.85 -38.18 -14.43
C GLY A 56 19.78 -38.70 -13.33
N ALA A 57 19.97 -37.90 -12.28
CA ALA A 57 20.77 -38.32 -11.12
C ALA A 57 20.17 -39.55 -10.40
N ASN A 58 18.84 -39.61 -10.27
CA ASN A 58 18.14 -40.74 -9.66
C ASN A 58 18.31 -42.02 -10.50
N LEU A 59 18.17 -41.93 -11.84
CA LEU A 59 18.39 -43.06 -12.74
C LEU A 59 19.83 -43.55 -12.67
N GLU A 60 20.80 -42.65 -12.66
CA GLU A 60 22.19 -42.99 -12.56
C GLU A 60 22.53 -43.67 -11.22
N GLN A 61 21.92 -43.17 -10.11
CA GLN A 61 22.06 -43.82 -8.83
C GLN A 61 21.45 -45.22 -8.81
N THR A 62 20.27 -45.42 -9.46
CA THR A 62 19.65 -46.72 -9.60
C THR A 62 20.55 -47.66 -10.40
N ARG A 63 21.18 -47.17 -11.49
CA ARG A 63 22.14 -47.91 -12.29
C ARG A 63 23.37 -48.36 -11.49
N VAL A 64 23.97 -47.44 -10.74
CA VAL A 64 25.12 -47.74 -9.88
C VAL A 64 24.73 -48.75 -8.77
N SER A 65 23.53 -48.60 -8.22
CA SER A 65 23.04 -49.56 -7.23
C SER A 65 22.87 -50.97 -7.84
N LEU A 66 22.32 -51.04 -9.05
CA LEU A 66 22.19 -52.32 -9.79
C LEU A 66 23.58 -52.94 -10.03
N ASP A 67 24.57 -52.21 -10.50
CA ASP A 67 25.93 -52.70 -10.70
C ASP A 67 26.53 -53.27 -9.40
N VAL A 68 26.42 -52.53 -8.30
CA VAL A 68 26.95 -53.01 -7.00
C VAL A 68 26.29 -54.31 -6.53
N TRP A 69 24.97 -54.41 -6.75
CA TRP A 69 24.25 -55.63 -6.39
C TRP A 69 24.68 -56.80 -7.27
N LEU A 70 24.74 -56.62 -8.59
CA LEU A 70 25.17 -57.67 -9.52
C LEU A 70 26.58 -58.14 -9.23
N ASP A 71 27.53 -57.24 -9.01
CA ASP A 71 28.91 -57.55 -8.63
C ASP A 71 28.93 -58.43 -7.37
N SER A 72 28.10 -58.08 -6.38
CA SER A 72 28.00 -58.87 -5.14
C SER A 72 27.52 -60.32 -5.35
N TYR A 73 26.67 -60.58 -6.36
CA TYR A 73 26.21 -61.91 -6.69
C TYR A 73 27.13 -62.63 -7.66
N GLU A 74 27.85 -61.93 -8.54
CA GLU A 74 28.94 -62.49 -9.36
C GLU A 74 30.06 -63.10 -8.52
N ASP A 75 30.27 -62.60 -7.29
CA ASP A 75 31.21 -63.19 -6.33
C ASP A 75 30.86 -64.67 -6.00
N ILE A 76 29.57 -65.05 -6.00
CA ILE A 76 29.15 -66.43 -5.79
C ILE A 76 29.57 -67.30 -6.96
N LEU A 77 29.36 -66.82 -8.20
CA LEU A 77 29.81 -67.51 -9.41
C LEU A 77 31.32 -67.65 -9.36
N PHE A 78 32.06 -66.59 -9.06
CA PHE A 78 33.50 -66.60 -8.94
C PHE A 78 34.00 -67.66 -7.98
N GLN A 79 33.38 -67.78 -6.78
CA GLN A 79 33.72 -68.78 -5.81
C GLN A 79 33.46 -70.20 -6.35
N VAL A 80 32.37 -70.41 -7.11
CA VAL A 80 32.07 -71.75 -7.66
C VAL A 80 33.03 -72.15 -8.74
N TYR A 81 33.35 -71.29 -9.69
CA TYR A 81 34.19 -71.67 -10.83
C TYR A 81 35.72 -71.55 -10.59
N THR A 82 36.13 -70.96 -9.45
CA THR A 82 37.53 -70.87 -9.05
C THR A 82 37.94 -71.83 -7.92
N ASP A 83 36.96 -72.46 -7.22
CA ASP A 83 37.26 -73.42 -6.16
C ASP A 83 37.74 -74.75 -6.74
N ASP A 84 39.00 -75.06 -6.53
CA ASP A 84 39.65 -76.29 -7.07
C ASP A 84 38.88 -77.55 -6.68
N THR A 85 38.26 -77.60 -5.47
CA THR A 85 37.44 -78.74 -5.00
C THR A 85 36.19 -78.90 -5.83
N ILE A 86 35.50 -77.76 -6.11
CA ILE A 86 34.27 -77.77 -6.93
C ILE A 86 34.61 -78.21 -8.35
N VAL A 87 35.65 -77.63 -8.97
CA VAL A 87 36.10 -77.96 -10.33
C VAL A 87 36.48 -79.44 -10.43
N GLU A 88 37.26 -79.98 -9.49
CA GLU A 88 37.62 -81.38 -9.44
C GLU A 88 36.42 -82.32 -9.31
N LEU A 89 35.46 -81.98 -8.43
CA LEU A 89 34.20 -82.76 -8.28
C LEU A 89 33.39 -82.79 -9.58
N VAL A 90 33.29 -81.64 -10.24
CA VAL A 90 32.58 -81.54 -11.53
C VAL A 90 33.33 -82.37 -12.63
N ASP A 91 34.63 -82.37 -12.63
CA ASP A 91 35.43 -83.18 -13.58
C ASP A 91 35.28 -84.69 -13.31
N GLN A 92 35.32 -85.11 -12.05
CA GLN A 92 35.07 -86.50 -11.67
C GLN A 92 33.68 -87.00 -12.07
N ILE A 93 32.68 -86.13 -11.92
CA ILE A 93 31.30 -86.43 -12.36
C ILE A 93 31.28 -86.59 -13.89
N ASN A 94 31.97 -85.72 -14.66
CA ASN A 94 32.06 -85.82 -16.11
C ASN A 94 32.76 -87.11 -16.53
N ALA A 95 33.78 -87.60 -15.79
CA ALA A 95 34.48 -88.84 -16.02
C ALA A 95 33.63 -90.08 -15.62
N GLY A 96 32.49 -89.90 -14.95
CA GLY A 96 31.69 -91.02 -14.49
C GLY A 96 32.20 -91.71 -13.20
N GLU A 97 33.15 -91.03 -12.50
CA GLU A 97 33.74 -91.55 -11.26
C GLU A 97 32.89 -91.25 -10.06
N ASP A 98 32.54 -92.29 -9.30
CA ASP A 98 31.72 -92.17 -8.01
C ASP A 98 30.64 -91.08 -8.05
N VAL A 99 29.91 -90.94 -9.15
CA VAL A 99 28.96 -89.88 -9.46
C VAL A 99 28.01 -89.57 -8.32
N ALA A 100 27.49 -90.60 -7.64
CA ALA A 100 26.55 -90.46 -6.55
C ALA A 100 27.15 -89.77 -5.29
N ILE A 101 28.39 -90.06 -4.99
CA ILE A 101 29.15 -89.50 -3.87
C ILE A 101 29.55 -88.06 -4.20
N ASN A 102 30.13 -87.84 -5.38
CA ASN A 102 30.61 -86.55 -5.85
C ASN A 102 29.44 -85.54 -6.00
N ARG A 103 28.29 -85.96 -6.49
CA ARG A 103 27.06 -85.16 -6.48
C ARG A 103 26.63 -84.74 -5.06
N LYS A 104 26.76 -85.61 -4.09
CA LYS A 104 26.41 -85.29 -2.70
C LYS A 104 27.41 -84.30 -2.08
N LEU A 105 28.67 -84.46 -2.37
CA LEU A 105 29.73 -83.52 -1.92
C LEU A 105 29.59 -82.14 -2.57
N LEU A 106 29.45 -82.10 -3.89
CA LEU A 106 29.22 -80.84 -4.62
C LEU A 106 27.97 -80.13 -4.09
N ARG A 107 26.85 -80.85 -3.91
CA ARG A 107 25.63 -80.27 -3.35
C ARG A 107 25.83 -79.68 -1.94
N LYS A 108 26.71 -80.29 -1.11
CA LYS A 108 27.05 -79.78 0.21
C LYS A 108 27.80 -78.44 0.13
N LEU A 109 28.73 -78.31 -0.85
CA LEU A 109 29.47 -77.08 -1.09
C LEU A 109 28.52 -75.99 -1.60
N LEU A 110 27.68 -76.28 -2.60
CA LEU A 110 26.69 -75.34 -3.11
C LEU A 110 25.74 -74.87 -2.02
N ARG A 111 25.36 -75.74 -1.06
CA ARG A 111 24.58 -75.36 0.10
C ARG A 111 25.31 -74.35 0.98
N GLY A 112 26.62 -74.46 1.13
CA GLY A 112 27.42 -73.48 1.89
C GLY A 112 27.36 -72.09 1.25
N LEU A 113 27.50 -72.01 -0.03
CA LEU A 113 27.46 -70.75 -0.82
C LEU A 113 26.05 -70.16 -0.88
N PHE A 114 25.03 -70.99 -0.95
CA PHE A 114 23.64 -70.57 -1.00
C PHE A 114 23.23 -69.60 0.14
N TYR A 115 23.74 -69.84 1.34
CA TYR A 115 23.42 -69.05 2.53
C TYR A 115 24.30 -67.80 2.71
N THR A 116 25.18 -67.49 1.73
CA THR A 116 26.06 -66.30 1.85
C THR A 116 25.39 -64.99 1.47
N LYS A 117 24.32 -65.07 0.68
CA LYS A 117 23.61 -63.89 0.17
C LYS A 117 22.09 -64.06 0.27
N ASP A 118 21.42 -63.01 0.59
CA ASP A 118 19.96 -62.96 0.53
C ASP A 118 19.48 -63.04 -0.94
N TYR A 119 18.20 -63.29 -1.16
CA TYR A 119 17.55 -63.42 -2.47
C TYR A 119 18.05 -64.55 -3.37
N VAL A 120 19.13 -65.27 -3.06
CA VAL A 120 19.50 -66.50 -3.79
C VAL A 120 18.47 -67.58 -3.55
N LYS A 121 17.88 -68.11 -4.61
CA LYS A 121 16.84 -69.17 -4.55
C LYS A 121 17.36 -70.52 -4.99
N SER A 122 18.37 -70.54 -5.85
CA SER A 122 19.01 -71.76 -6.30
C SER A 122 20.47 -71.50 -6.74
N ILE A 123 21.34 -72.47 -6.50
CA ILE A 123 22.62 -72.58 -7.15
C ILE A 123 22.65 -73.93 -7.84
N SER A 124 22.88 -73.94 -9.16
CA SER A 124 22.86 -75.12 -10.02
C SER A 124 24.16 -75.22 -10.83
N VAL A 125 24.67 -76.43 -10.94
CA VAL A 125 25.79 -76.73 -11.81
C VAL A 125 25.31 -77.79 -12.84
N ILE A 126 25.45 -77.45 -14.13
CA ILE A 126 25.23 -78.37 -15.24
C ILE A 126 26.61 -78.82 -15.70
N THR A 127 26.89 -80.04 -15.56
CA THR A 127 28.20 -80.63 -15.99
C THR A 127 28.26 -80.82 -17.52
N ALA A 128 29.43 -80.90 -18.11
CA ALA A 128 29.58 -81.18 -19.55
C ALA A 128 28.95 -82.51 -19.97
N SER A 129 28.83 -83.48 -19.08
CA SER A 129 28.15 -84.76 -19.34
C SER A 129 26.62 -84.64 -19.29
N GLY A 130 26.06 -83.43 -18.96
CA GLY A 130 24.63 -83.18 -18.86
C GLY A 130 23.98 -83.48 -17.46
N GLU A 131 24.82 -83.85 -16.48
CA GLU A 131 24.37 -84.09 -15.13
C GLU A 131 24.05 -82.74 -14.42
N LEU A 132 22.88 -82.64 -13.79
CA LEU A 132 22.45 -81.44 -13.04
C LEU A 132 22.67 -81.67 -11.54
N VAL A 133 23.48 -80.84 -10.91
CA VAL A 133 23.67 -80.80 -9.46
C VAL A 133 23.22 -79.45 -8.93
N PHE A 134 22.29 -79.44 -8.01
CA PHE A 134 21.72 -78.18 -7.50
C PHE A 134 21.43 -78.18 -6.01
N TYR A 135 21.38 -77.01 -5.44
CA TYR A 135 20.76 -76.73 -4.14
C TYR A 135 19.79 -75.59 -4.30
N ASP A 136 18.52 -75.82 -3.94
CA ASP A 136 17.49 -74.81 -4.01
C ASP A 136 16.54 -74.85 -2.79
N GLN A 137 15.80 -73.76 -2.61
CA GLN A 137 14.68 -73.64 -1.67
C GLN A 137 13.34 -73.48 -2.40
N LEU A 138 13.30 -73.60 -3.69
CA LEU A 138 12.09 -73.40 -4.49
C LEU A 138 11.22 -74.64 -4.49
N THR A 139 11.83 -75.78 -4.57
CA THR A 139 11.13 -77.08 -4.57
C THR A 139 11.17 -77.69 -3.18
N ALA A 140 10.00 -77.94 -2.61
CA ALA A 140 9.77 -78.40 -1.21
C ALA A 140 10.39 -79.74 -0.93
N SER A 141 11.20 -80.31 -1.82
CA SER A 141 11.73 -81.58 -1.60
C SER A 141 13.02 -81.87 -2.33
N THR A 142 13.50 -82.65 -2.01
CA THR A 142 14.15 -83.82 -2.60
C THR A 142 14.95 -83.51 -3.87
N THR A 143 16.03 -84.00 -3.93
CA THR A 143 17.04 -84.26 -4.92
C THR A 143 16.57 -84.57 -6.36
N ARG A 144 15.27 -84.49 -6.70
CA ARG A 144 14.74 -84.99 -7.98
C ARG A 144 14.09 -83.95 -8.89
N THR A 145 13.63 -82.79 -8.39
CA THR A 145 12.97 -81.74 -9.18
C THR A 145 13.66 -80.43 -8.97
N SER A 146 14.15 -79.85 -10.05
CA SER A 146 14.76 -78.52 -10.07
C SER A 146 13.78 -77.50 -10.68
N TRP A 147 14.00 -76.21 -10.43
CA TRP A 147 13.30 -75.12 -11.13
C TRP A 147 13.51 -75.20 -12.66
N MET A 148 14.62 -75.82 -13.11
CA MET A 148 14.90 -76.06 -14.53
C MET A 148 13.88 -76.93 -15.23
N ASP A 149 13.20 -77.84 -14.48
CA ASP A 149 12.10 -78.66 -15.02
C ASP A 149 10.89 -77.82 -15.44
N SER A 150 10.79 -76.58 -14.91
CA SER A 150 9.78 -75.58 -15.25
C SER A 150 10.27 -74.51 -16.24
N PHE A 151 11.53 -74.61 -16.64
CA PHE A 151 12.13 -73.65 -17.60
C PHE A 151 11.66 -73.99 -19.00
N SER A 152 11.26 -72.95 -19.79
CA SER A 152 10.72 -73.12 -21.13
C SER A 152 11.77 -73.47 -22.20
N GLY A 153 13.07 -73.31 -21.88
CA GLY A 153 14.22 -73.66 -22.74
C GLY A 153 14.83 -75.00 -22.39
N SER A 154 15.67 -75.54 -23.28
CA SER A 154 16.41 -76.77 -22.99
C SER A 154 17.66 -76.49 -22.13
N GLN A 155 18.00 -77.43 -21.22
CA GLN A 155 19.27 -77.34 -20.46
C GLN A 155 20.48 -77.24 -21.39
N GLN A 156 20.41 -77.83 -22.57
CA GLN A 156 21.48 -77.83 -23.56
C GLN A 156 21.64 -76.45 -24.17
N GLU A 157 20.56 -75.75 -24.51
CA GLU A 157 20.60 -74.35 -25.02
C GLU A 157 21.22 -73.42 -23.98
N LEU A 158 20.83 -73.50 -22.71
CA LEU A 158 21.43 -72.74 -21.62
C LEU A 158 22.94 -73.02 -21.48
N ASN A 159 23.33 -74.28 -21.56
CA ASN A 159 24.73 -74.68 -21.45
C ASN A 159 25.53 -74.10 -22.63
N GLU A 160 25.02 -74.17 -23.87
CA GLU A 160 25.63 -73.61 -25.05
C GLU A 160 25.77 -72.09 -24.99
N GLU A 161 24.71 -71.39 -24.55
CA GLU A 161 24.69 -69.93 -24.41
C GLU A 161 25.74 -69.46 -23.40
N ILE A 162 25.75 -70.04 -22.19
CA ILE A 162 26.65 -69.62 -21.09
C ILE A 162 28.09 -70.04 -21.39
N SER A 163 28.30 -71.11 -22.18
CA SER A 163 29.63 -71.61 -22.56
C SER A 163 30.26 -70.84 -23.65
N SER A 164 29.54 -70.01 -24.39
CA SER A 164 29.97 -69.34 -25.59
C SER A 164 31.20 -68.44 -25.40
N ASP A 165 31.32 -67.82 -24.24
CA ASP A 165 32.42 -66.95 -23.86
C ASP A 165 32.81 -67.08 -22.39
N ASN A 166 33.72 -66.23 -21.89
CA ASN A 166 34.15 -66.22 -20.49
C ASN A 166 33.63 -65.01 -19.76
N LYS A 167 32.33 -64.70 -20.00
CA LYS A 167 31.65 -63.62 -19.32
C LYS A 167 30.50 -64.14 -18.48
N THR A 168 30.05 -63.29 -17.57
CA THR A 168 28.79 -63.56 -16.85
C THR A 168 27.61 -63.31 -17.78
N HIS A 169 26.77 -64.31 -17.93
CA HIS A 169 25.52 -64.25 -18.68
C HIS A 169 24.34 -63.94 -17.76
N LEU A 170 23.54 -62.99 -18.14
CA LEU A 170 22.29 -62.63 -17.48
C LEU A 170 21.14 -63.26 -18.27
N ILE A 171 20.39 -64.11 -17.65
CA ILE A 171 19.29 -64.83 -18.27
C ILE A 171 18.01 -64.45 -17.58
N PRO A 172 17.11 -63.70 -18.24
CA PRO A 172 15.81 -63.38 -17.69
C PRO A 172 14.92 -64.62 -17.69
N THR A 173 14.06 -64.73 -16.70
CA THR A 173 13.01 -65.74 -16.72
C THR A 173 11.88 -65.38 -17.67
N GLY A 174 11.37 -66.39 -18.32
CA GLY A 174 10.20 -66.24 -19.20
C GLY A 174 8.86 -66.23 -18.44
N GLY A 175 8.75 -65.45 -17.36
CA GLY A 175 7.50 -65.31 -16.62
C GLY A 175 7.51 -65.87 -15.19
N ARG A 176 6.36 -65.76 -14.53
CA ARG A 176 6.17 -66.16 -13.14
C ARG A 176 6.24 -67.66 -12.94
N MET A 177 7.21 -68.10 -12.19
CA MET A 177 7.35 -69.51 -11.84
C MET A 177 6.58 -69.85 -10.59
N VAL A 178 5.85 -70.97 -10.61
CA VAL A 178 5.03 -71.44 -9.49
C VAL A 178 5.64 -72.72 -8.92
N PHE A 179 6.07 -72.66 -7.67
CA PHE A 179 6.65 -73.78 -6.94
C PHE A 179 5.74 -74.10 -5.75
N GLY A 180 4.86 -75.09 -5.92
CA GLY A 180 3.91 -75.47 -4.88
C GLY A 180 2.96 -74.30 -4.57
N SER A 181 2.99 -73.76 -3.32
CA SER A 181 2.22 -72.60 -2.89
C SER A 181 2.94 -71.27 -3.11
N ASN A 182 4.20 -71.27 -3.55
CA ASN A 182 5.02 -70.10 -3.73
C ASN A 182 5.19 -69.77 -5.22
N ALA A 183 4.95 -68.53 -5.54
CA ALA A 183 5.21 -68.01 -6.88
C ALA A 183 6.27 -66.91 -6.75
N CYS A 184 7.28 -66.95 -7.59
CA CYS A 184 8.35 -65.95 -7.67
C CYS A 184 8.78 -65.74 -9.09
N ASN A 185 9.27 -64.56 -9.37
CA ASN A 185 9.97 -64.25 -10.59
C ASN A 185 11.47 -64.43 -10.29
N LEU A 186 12.19 -65.09 -11.19
CA LEU A 186 13.63 -65.33 -11.04
C LEU A 186 14.36 -64.73 -12.21
N PHE A 187 15.53 -64.22 -11.96
CA PHE A 187 16.53 -63.99 -13.00
C PHE A 187 17.76 -64.84 -12.65
N HIS A 188 18.56 -65.18 -13.65
CA HIS A 188 19.70 -66.03 -13.44
C HIS A 188 20.96 -65.34 -13.92
N ILE A 189 22.03 -65.59 -13.16
CA ILE A 189 23.38 -65.27 -13.60
C ILE A 189 24.12 -66.57 -13.79
N GLY A 190 24.86 -66.66 -14.90
CA GLY A 190 25.58 -67.88 -15.24
C GLY A 190 26.97 -67.62 -15.70
N HIS A 191 27.87 -68.58 -15.44
CA HIS A 191 29.24 -68.53 -15.92
C HIS A 191 29.70 -69.96 -16.19
N ARG A 192 30.62 -70.12 -17.17
CA ARG A 192 31.24 -71.41 -17.47
C ARG A 192 32.23 -71.80 -16.38
N ILE A 193 32.36 -73.12 -16.13
CA ILE A 193 33.34 -73.70 -15.23
C ILE A 193 34.45 -74.28 -16.08
N ILE A 194 35.69 -73.81 -15.88
CA ILE A 194 36.89 -74.19 -16.63
C ILE A 194 37.91 -74.80 -15.68
N ASP A 195 38.52 -75.89 -16.04
CA ASP A 195 39.69 -76.38 -15.34
C ASP A 195 40.92 -75.55 -15.69
N TYR A 196 41.37 -74.68 -14.76
CA TYR A 196 42.54 -73.82 -14.97
C TYR A 196 43.86 -74.57 -15.16
N ARG A 197 43.86 -75.89 -14.84
CA ARG A 197 45.01 -76.80 -15.10
C ARG A 197 45.04 -77.27 -16.53
N ASP A 198 43.91 -77.29 -17.23
CA ASP A 198 43.75 -77.54 -18.65
C ASP A 198 42.74 -76.52 -19.24
N VAL A 199 43.26 -75.36 -19.64
CA VAL A 199 42.44 -74.16 -20.03
C VAL A 199 41.54 -74.45 -21.24
N GLY A 200 41.78 -75.54 -21.98
CA GLY A 200 40.89 -75.96 -23.06
C GLY A 200 39.69 -76.80 -22.65
N LYS A 201 39.72 -77.32 -21.45
CA LYS A 201 38.65 -78.23 -20.94
C LYS A 201 37.54 -77.50 -20.23
N GLN A 202 36.40 -77.43 -20.88
CA GLN A 202 35.17 -76.96 -20.24
C GLN A 202 34.58 -78.09 -19.37
N CYS A 203 34.40 -77.80 -18.09
CA CYS A 203 33.82 -78.75 -17.11
C CYS A 203 32.31 -78.66 -16.98
N GLY A 204 31.74 -77.53 -17.29
CA GLY A 204 30.27 -77.28 -17.14
C GLY A 204 29.94 -75.79 -16.99
N VAL A 205 28.79 -75.52 -16.54
CA VAL A 205 28.31 -74.14 -16.25
C VAL A 205 27.68 -74.09 -14.84
N VAL A 206 27.83 -72.95 -14.19
CA VAL A 206 27.17 -72.64 -12.94
C VAL A 206 26.09 -71.58 -13.19
N LEU A 207 24.94 -71.77 -12.56
CA LEU A 207 23.85 -70.80 -12.57
C LEU A 207 23.45 -70.49 -11.14
N VAL A 208 23.31 -69.18 -10.86
CA VAL A 208 22.72 -68.68 -9.61
C VAL A 208 21.38 -68.05 -9.96
N SER A 209 20.31 -68.56 -9.36
CA SER A 209 18.96 -68.07 -9.54
C SER A 209 18.62 -67.13 -8.41
N ILE A 210 18.23 -65.91 -8.73
CA ILE A 210 18.01 -64.81 -7.80
C ILE A 210 16.55 -64.39 -7.89
N ASP A 211 15.92 -64.10 -6.75
CA ASP A 211 14.57 -63.56 -6.68
C ASP A 211 14.54 -62.13 -7.24
N GLU A 212 13.64 -61.87 -8.16
CA GLU A 212 13.42 -60.55 -8.77
C GLU A 212 13.14 -59.42 -7.76
N LYS A 213 12.65 -59.80 -6.56
CA LYS A 213 12.45 -58.84 -5.46
C LYS A 213 13.70 -58.02 -5.12
N LEU A 214 14.89 -58.53 -5.38
CA LEU A 214 16.12 -57.79 -5.29
C LEU A 214 16.09 -56.56 -6.22
N LEU A 215 15.71 -56.75 -7.48
CA LEU A 215 15.64 -55.69 -8.48
C LEU A 215 14.45 -54.74 -8.18
N GLU A 216 13.34 -55.29 -7.69
CA GLU A 216 12.21 -54.52 -7.21
C GLU A 216 12.62 -53.54 -6.08
N GLU A 217 13.44 -54.02 -5.13
CA GLU A 217 13.96 -53.16 -4.06
C GLU A 217 14.90 -52.08 -4.61
N VAL A 218 15.78 -52.39 -5.57
CA VAL A 218 16.65 -51.42 -6.24
C VAL A 218 15.82 -50.37 -6.96
N CYS A 219 14.75 -50.76 -7.65
CA CYS A 219 13.86 -49.86 -8.35
C CYS A 219 13.03 -49.02 -7.36
N SER A 220 12.67 -49.56 -6.20
CA SER A 220 11.81 -48.88 -5.21
C SER A 220 12.58 -47.96 -4.28
N SER A 221 13.87 -48.14 -4.08
CA SER A 221 14.67 -47.44 -3.06
C SER A 221 14.77 -45.92 -3.24
N HIS A 222 14.40 -45.38 -4.39
CA HIS A 222 14.56 -43.94 -4.71
C HIS A 222 13.32 -43.32 -5.38
N THR A 223 12.11 -43.78 -5.03
CA THR A 223 10.85 -43.45 -5.73
C THR A 223 10.01 -42.39 -5.08
N GLU A 224 10.60 -41.27 -4.59
CA GLU A 224 9.75 -40.11 -4.36
C GLU A 224 9.26 -39.56 -5.72
N ASN A 225 7.96 -39.64 -5.98
CA ASN A 225 7.24 -39.12 -7.15
C ASN A 225 7.62 -39.73 -8.53
N GLY A 226 7.92 -41.02 -8.59
CA GLY A 226 8.20 -41.69 -9.84
C GLY A 226 8.27 -43.21 -9.68
N LEU A 227 8.24 -43.95 -10.76
CA LEU A 227 8.37 -45.39 -10.82
C LEU A 227 9.62 -45.76 -11.65
N ASN A 228 10.58 -46.47 -11.05
CA ASN A 228 11.70 -47.07 -11.79
C ASN A 228 11.35 -48.52 -12.13
N PHE A 229 11.68 -48.92 -13.34
CA PHE A 229 11.58 -50.30 -13.77
C PHE A 229 12.70 -50.65 -14.79
N ILE A 230 12.94 -51.94 -14.96
CA ILE A 230 14.04 -52.44 -15.81
C ILE A 230 13.46 -53.26 -16.94
N ILE A 231 13.91 -52.99 -18.16
CA ILE A 231 13.59 -53.73 -19.37
C ILE A 231 14.88 -54.14 -20.11
N ASP A 232 14.86 -55.24 -20.80
CA ASP A 232 15.97 -55.62 -21.67
C ASP A 232 15.87 -54.98 -23.07
N ASN A 233 16.89 -55.16 -23.90
CA ASN A 233 16.92 -54.67 -25.28
C ASN A 233 15.91 -55.37 -26.22
N LYS A 234 15.41 -56.55 -25.83
CA LYS A 234 14.40 -57.31 -26.59
C LYS A 234 12.96 -56.98 -26.18
N GLY A 235 12.80 -56.12 -25.18
CA GLY A 235 11.48 -55.65 -24.71
C GLY A 235 10.90 -56.49 -23.58
N TYR A 236 11.67 -57.39 -22.96
CA TYR A 236 11.20 -58.13 -21.77
C TYR A 236 11.28 -57.26 -20.52
N VAL A 237 10.24 -57.32 -19.69
CA VAL A 237 10.23 -56.64 -18.40
C VAL A 237 11.05 -57.46 -17.42
N ILE A 238 12.17 -56.96 -16.98
CA ILE A 238 13.06 -57.63 -16.02
C ILE A 238 12.58 -57.41 -14.62
N SER A 239 12.22 -56.18 -14.27
CA SER A 239 11.61 -55.83 -12.98
C SER A 239 10.75 -54.60 -13.12
N CYS A 240 9.59 -54.65 -12.48
CA CYS A 240 8.66 -53.52 -12.41
C CYS A 240 7.84 -53.61 -11.13
N PRO A 241 8.09 -52.72 -10.13
CA PRO A 241 7.34 -52.74 -8.88
C PRO A 241 5.84 -52.63 -9.13
N GLY A 242 5.10 -53.55 -8.51
CA GLY A 242 3.63 -53.55 -8.61
C GLY A 242 3.06 -54.07 -9.95
N SER A 243 3.87 -54.65 -10.83
CA SER A 243 3.40 -55.21 -12.09
C SER A 243 3.44 -56.74 -12.08
N ASP A 244 2.40 -57.35 -12.60
CA ASP A 244 2.37 -58.82 -12.87
C ASP A 244 3.01 -59.20 -14.20
N GLN A 245 3.49 -58.21 -15.01
CA GLN A 245 4.05 -58.43 -16.35
C GLN A 245 5.58 -58.71 -16.36
N VAL A 246 6.18 -58.94 -15.23
CA VAL A 246 7.60 -59.32 -15.15
C VAL A 246 7.82 -60.61 -15.94
N GLY A 247 8.80 -60.60 -16.86
CA GLY A 247 9.09 -61.68 -17.78
C GLY A 247 8.27 -61.69 -19.08
N GLU A 248 7.33 -60.70 -19.24
CA GLU A 248 6.59 -60.55 -20.49
C GLU A 248 7.31 -59.59 -21.46
N CYS A 249 7.15 -59.85 -22.76
CA CYS A 249 7.65 -58.97 -23.79
C CYS A 249 6.61 -57.89 -24.12
N ILE A 250 6.92 -56.62 -23.85
CA ILE A 250 6.03 -55.50 -24.07
C ILE A 250 6.19 -54.82 -25.45
N PHE A 251 7.32 -55.04 -26.14
CA PHE A 251 7.54 -54.61 -27.53
C PHE A 251 8.51 -55.57 -28.22
N PRO A 252 8.39 -55.79 -29.55
CA PRO A 252 9.28 -56.66 -30.30
C PRO A 252 10.68 -56.05 -30.48
N GLU A 253 11.68 -56.93 -30.66
CA GLU A 253 13.04 -56.53 -30.99
C GLU A 253 13.06 -55.66 -32.27
N GLY A 254 13.79 -54.53 -32.26
CA GLY A 254 13.83 -53.58 -33.37
C GLY A 254 12.65 -52.63 -33.47
N ALA A 255 11.77 -52.57 -32.48
CA ALA A 255 10.67 -51.61 -32.43
C ALA A 255 11.16 -50.15 -32.49
N GLU A 256 10.39 -49.28 -33.15
CA GLU A 256 10.67 -47.85 -33.18
C GLU A 256 10.62 -47.24 -31.77
N GLU A 257 11.42 -46.20 -31.53
CA GLU A 257 11.53 -45.53 -30.23
C GLU A 257 10.19 -45.07 -29.67
N GLU A 258 9.28 -44.62 -30.54
CA GLU A 258 7.94 -44.18 -30.11
C GLU A 258 7.08 -45.36 -29.62
N THR A 259 7.21 -46.50 -30.29
CA THR A 259 6.53 -47.76 -29.88
C THR A 259 7.07 -48.23 -28.52
N LYS A 260 8.39 -48.18 -28.30
CA LYS A 260 9.01 -48.52 -27.01
C LYS A 260 8.48 -47.60 -25.90
N LYS A 261 8.48 -46.29 -26.15
CA LYS A 261 7.96 -45.30 -25.16
C LYS A 261 6.48 -45.53 -24.83
N GLN A 262 5.63 -45.84 -25.84
CA GLN A 262 4.23 -46.14 -25.61
C GLN A 262 4.02 -47.41 -24.79
N ALA A 263 4.81 -48.46 -25.07
CA ALA A 263 4.76 -49.73 -24.32
C ALA A 263 5.17 -49.50 -22.84
N CYS A 264 6.29 -48.82 -22.61
CA CYS A 264 6.76 -48.47 -21.27
C CYS A 264 5.74 -47.58 -20.53
N ARG A 265 5.08 -46.66 -21.22
CA ARG A 265 4.01 -45.83 -20.60
C ARG A 265 2.82 -46.68 -20.17
N ARG A 266 2.35 -47.61 -21.01
CA ARG A 266 1.28 -48.53 -20.67
C ARG A 266 1.63 -49.43 -19.47
N LEU A 267 2.87 -49.93 -19.44
CA LEU A 267 3.37 -50.72 -18.31
C LEU A 267 3.28 -49.91 -17.01
N ALA A 268 3.80 -48.68 -17.02
CA ALA A 268 3.78 -47.81 -15.84
C ALA A 268 2.32 -47.43 -15.41
N GLU A 269 1.42 -47.18 -16.36
CA GLU A 269 0.00 -46.88 -16.09
C GLU A 269 -0.71 -48.08 -15.45
N GLN A 270 -0.39 -49.31 -15.88
CA GLN A 270 -1.02 -50.53 -15.37
C GLN A 270 -0.63 -50.86 -13.91
N THR A 271 0.51 -50.37 -13.44
CA THR A 271 0.91 -50.58 -12.02
C THR A 271 -0.03 -49.85 -11.05
N GLY A 272 -0.73 -48.83 -11.50
CA GLY A 272 -1.61 -47.99 -10.65
C GLY A 272 -0.87 -47.16 -9.61
N ILE A 273 0.46 -47.16 -9.61
CA ILE A 273 1.30 -46.40 -8.65
C ILE A 273 1.27 -44.90 -8.98
N LEU A 274 1.25 -44.56 -10.27
CA LEU A 274 1.22 -43.17 -10.75
C LEU A 274 -0.21 -42.80 -11.17
N GLY A 275 -0.73 -41.69 -10.62
CA GLY A 275 -2.16 -41.30 -10.75
C GLY A 275 -2.55 -40.64 -12.06
N SER A 276 -1.61 -40.21 -12.90
CA SER A 276 -1.84 -39.37 -14.07
C SER A 276 -1.75 -40.11 -15.40
N ARG A 277 -2.44 -39.55 -16.43
CA ARG A 277 -2.37 -40.03 -17.81
C ARG A 277 -1.18 -39.45 -18.63
N GLU A 278 -0.51 -38.43 -18.12
CA GLU A 278 0.66 -37.82 -18.78
C GLU A 278 1.95 -38.17 -18.03
N LEU A 279 2.53 -39.33 -18.40
CA LEU A 279 3.81 -39.78 -17.85
C LEU A 279 4.96 -39.33 -18.74
N SER A 280 5.98 -38.72 -18.14
CA SER A 280 7.29 -38.48 -18.78
C SER A 280 8.20 -39.65 -18.48
N LEU A 281 8.82 -40.20 -19.53
CA LEU A 281 9.73 -41.34 -19.45
C LEU A 281 11.18 -40.90 -19.70
N TYR A 282 12.06 -41.36 -18.82
CA TYR A 282 13.49 -41.14 -18.90
C TYR A 282 14.17 -42.49 -18.94
N PHE A 283 15.24 -42.64 -19.75
CA PHE A 283 15.90 -43.89 -19.99
C PHE A 283 17.40 -43.74 -19.71
N VAL A 284 17.98 -44.75 -19.05
CA VAL A 284 19.42 -44.91 -18.91
C VAL A 284 19.75 -46.33 -19.30
N HIS A 285 20.68 -46.48 -20.23
CA HIS A 285 21.19 -47.79 -20.65
C HIS A 285 22.34 -48.19 -19.75
N ASP A 286 22.31 -49.42 -19.27
CA ASP A 286 23.40 -50.03 -18.52
C ASP A 286 24.23 -50.93 -19.45
N GLU A 287 25.48 -50.52 -19.70
CA GLU A 287 26.38 -51.25 -20.63
C GLU A 287 26.80 -52.64 -20.12
N LYS A 288 26.81 -52.85 -18.79
CA LYS A 288 27.21 -54.10 -18.17
C LYS A 288 26.19 -55.19 -18.38
N THR A 289 24.92 -54.87 -18.13
CA THR A 289 23.83 -55.85 -18.23
C THR A 289 23.14 -55.84 -19.59
N GLY A 290 23.31 -54.79 -20.37
CA GLY A 290 22.54 -54.52 -21.59
C GLY A 290 21.08 -54.13 -21.29
N TRP A 291 20.75 -53.82 -20.06
CA TRP A 291 19.39 -53.46 -19.67
C TRP A 291 19.16 -51.93 -19.78
N ASN A 292 17.90 -51.58 -19.90
CA ASN A 292 17.47 -50.19 -19.85
C ASN A 292 16.69 -49.94 -18.56
N ILE A 293 17.16 -49.03 -17.76
CA ILE A 293 16.48 -48.55 -16.56
C ILE A 293 15.58 -47.40 -17.00
N VAL A 294 14.29 -47.51 -16.75
CA VAL A 294 13.29 -46.53 -17.14
C VAL A 294 12.70 -45.93 -15.89
N ARG A 295 12.63 -44.62 -15.90
CA ARG A 295 11.89 -43.89 -14.87
C ARG A 295 10.67 -43.22 -15.49
N ALA A 296 9.49 -43.60 -14.99
CA ALA A 296 8.24 -42.92 -15.25
C ALA A 296 7.97 -41.90 -14.15
N VAL A 297 7.67 -40.68 -14.53
CA VAL A 297 7.38 -39.57 -13.61
C VAL A 297 6.03 -38.97 -13.97
N ASP A 298 5.19 -38.75 -12.97
CA ASP A 298 3.92 -38.04 -13.14
C ASP A 298 4.18 -36.54 -13.36
N GLN A 299 3.96 -36.10 -14.60
CA GLN A 299 4.18 -34.72 -14.98
C GLN A 299 3.16 -33.77 -14.34
N GLU A 300 1.93 -34.24 -14.13
CA GLU A 300 0.88 -33.43 -13.48
C GLU A 300 1.19 -33.17 -12.02
N GLU A 301 1.66 -34.15 -11.28
CA GLU A 301 1.98 -34.00 -9.85
C GLU A 301 3.17 -33.06 -9.64
N LEU A 302 4.19 -33.16 -10.48
CA LEU A 302 5.30 -32.23 -10.52
C LEU A 302 4.85 -30.80 -10.88
N LEU A 303 3.98 -30.67 -11.88
CA LEU A 303 3.42 -29.39 -12.29
C LEU A 303 2.44 -28.81 -11.25
N LEU A 304 1.68 -29.65 -10.54
CA LEU A 304 0.75 -29.21 -9.50
C LEU A 304 1.47 -28.53 -8.32
N SER A 305 2.60 -29.08 -7.89
CA SER A 305 3.41 -28.46 -6.83
C SER A 305 3.97 -27.11 -7.28
N MET A 306 4.40 -27.00 -8.53
CA MET A 306 4.85 -25.77 -9.17
C MET A 306 3.71 -24.76 -9.35
N HIS A 307 2.55 -25.20 -9.85
CA HIS A 307 1.39 -24.33 -10.03
C HIS A 307 0.84 -23.80 -8.70
N ARG A 308 0.97 -24.54 -7.62
CA ARG A 308 0.62 -24.07 -6.27
C ARG A 308 1.55 -22.93 -5.84
N GLN A 309 2.86 -23.09 -6.01
CA GLN A 309 3.85 -22.07 -5.70
C GLN A 309 3.72 -20.84 -6.62
N GLN A 310 3.49 -21.07 -7.92
CA GLN A 310 3.24 -20.00 -8.90
C GLN A 310 1.96 -19.23 -8.60
N ARG A 311 0.87 -19.90 -8.21
CA ARG A 311 -0.38 -19.24 -7.78
C ARG A 311 -0.16 -18.32 -6.57
N LEU A 312 0.58 -18.76 -5.58
CA LEU A 312 0.92 -17.92 -4.41
C LEU A 312 1.74 -16.70 -4.81
N LEU A 313 2.70 -16.86 -5.72
CA LEU A 313 3.48 -15.76 -6.27
C LEU A 313 2.60 -14.78 -7.05
N ILE A 314 1.74 -15.24 -7.94
CA ILE A 314 0.82 -14.39 -8.71
C ILE A 314 -0.13 -13.62 -7.76
N ILE A 315 -0.65 -14.27 -6.74
CA ILE A 315 -1.51 -13.63 -5.73
C ILE A 315 -0.73 -12.57 -4.95
N SER A 316 0.48 -12.87 -4.50
CA SER A 316 1.32 -11.91 -3.76
C SER A 316 1.69 -10.69 -4.61
N ILE A 317 2.01 -10.90 -5.88
CA ILE A 317 2.26 -9.84 -6.86
C ILE A 317 1.00 -8.99 -7.07
N GLY A 318 -0.15 -9.62 -7.26
CA GLY A 318 -1.44 -8.93 -7.39
C GLY A 318 -1.78 -8.08 -6.18
N LEU A 319 -1.57 -8.61 -4.97
CA LEU A 319 -1.78 -7.88 -3.72
C LEU A 319 -0.82 -6.70 -3.57
N SER A 320 0.47 -6.90 -3.85
CA SER A 320 1.47 -5.83 -3.79
C SER A 320 1.18 -4.72 -4.80
N LEU A 321 0.80 -5.09 -6.01
CA LEU A 321 0.42 -4.16 -7.07
C LEU A 321 -0.82 -3.33 -6.68
N MET A 322 -1.83 -3.99 -6.11
CA MET A 322 -3.04 -3.34 -5.62
C MET A 322 -2.73 -2.38 -4.47
N ALA A 323 -1.85 -2.76 -3.54
CA ALA A 323 -1.39 -1.92 -2.43
C ALA A 323 -0.64 -0.68 -2.94
N VAL A 324 0.28 -0.85 -3.87
CA VAL A 324 1.03 0.26 -4.50
C VAL A 324 0.08 1.21 -5.24
N LEU A 325 -0.87 0.67 -6.00
CA LEU A 325 -1.87 1.46 -6.73
C LEU A 325 -2.77 2.25 -5.76
N ALA A 326 -3.27 1.62 -4.71
CA ALA A 326 -4.08 2.26 -3.69
C ALA A 326 -3.31 3.38 -2.97
N MET A 327 -2.07 3.13 -2.58
CA MET A 327 -1.19 4.12 -1.95
C MET A 327 -0.93 5.30 -2.89
N MET A 328 -0.65 5.04 -4.16
CA MET A 328 -0.42 6.05 -5.17
C MET A 328 -1.66 6.92 -5.41
N ILE A 329 -2.84 6.31 -5.59
CA ILE A 329 -4.10 7.05 -5.76
C ILE A 329 -4.37 7.93 -4.54
N SER A 330 -4.12 7.42 -3.34
CA SER A 330 -4.24 8.17 -2.09
C SER A 330 -3.30 9.38 -2.06
N GLN A 331 -2.01 9.20 -2.34
CA GLN A 331 -1.02 10.28 -2.35
C GLN A 331 -1.30 11.34 -3.42
N VAL A 332 -1.56 10.91 -4.67
CA VAL A 332 -1.89 11.84 -5.76
C VAL A 332 -3.17 12.61 -5.46
N SER A 333 -4.18 11.96 -4.87
CA SER A 333 -5.43 12.61 -4.49
C SER A 333 -5.24 13.64 -3.38
N ARG A 334 -4.42 13.34 -2.35
CA ARG A 334 -4.06 14.28 -1.28
C ARG A 334 -3.32 15.48 -1.82
N MET A 335 -2.28 15.25 -2.61
CA MET A 335 -1.47 16.32 -3.21
C MET A 335 -2.31 17.21 -4.12
N THR A 336 -3.10 16.64 -5.02
CA THR A 336 -3.97 17.40 -5.93
C THR A 336 -5.05 18.17 -5.16
N GLY A 337 -5.63 17.58 -4.11
CA GLY A 337 -6.59 18.25 -3.24
C GLY A 337 -6.00 19.45 -2.49
N SER A 338 -4.74 19.35 -2.05
CA SER A 338 -4.04 20.44 -1.38
C SER A 338 -3.74 21.58 -2.34
N ILE A 339 -3.25 21.29 -3.54
CA ILE A 339 -3.03 22.31 -4.59
C ILE A 339 -4.34 23.01 -4.96
N LYS A 340 -5.42 22.24 -5.15
CA LYS A 340 -6.73 22.80 -5.52
C LYS A 340 -7.23 23.81 -4.47
N ARG A 341 -7.10 23.47 -3.18
CA ARG A 341 -7.48 24.38 -2.07
C ARG A 341 -6.68 25.70 -2.11
N VAL A 342 -5.38 25.63 -2.34
CA VAL A 342 -4.53 26.83 -2.47
C VAL A 342 -5.00 27.68 -3.65
N VAL A 343 -5.20 27.08 -4.83
CA VAL A 343 -5.65 27.78 -6.05
C VAL A 343 -7.04 28.40 -5.87
N GLU A 344 -7.98 27.70 -5.24
CA GLU A 344 -9.31 28.24 -4.95
C GLU A 344 -9.25 29.44 -4.01
N THR A 345 -8.39 29.40 -2.99
CA THR A 345 -8.18 30.51 -2.06
C THR A 345 -7.54 31.70 -2.76
N MET A 346 -6.54 31.47 -3.63
CA MET A 346 -5.96 32.50 -4.50
C MET A 346 -7.01 33.13 -5.43
N GLY A 347 -7.91 32.29 -5.98
CA GLY A 347 -9.01 32.76 -6.82
C GLY A 347 -10.02 33.68 -6.10
N LYS A 348 -10.28 33.43 -4.81
CA LYS A 348 -11.11 34.31 -3.98
C LYS A 348 -10.41 35.63 -3.70
N ALA A 349 -9.12 35.61 -3.39
CA ALA A 349 -8.30 36.81 -3.22
C ALA A 349 -8.27 37.67 -4.49
N GLY A 350 -8.12 37.03 -5.67
CA GLY A 350 -8.16 37.74 -6.96
C GLY A 350 -9.52 38.38 -7.28
N LYS A 351 -10.59 37.97 -6.63
CA LYS A 351 -11.92 38.62 -6.70
C LYS A 351 -12.11 39.77 -5.71
N GLY A 352 -11.05 40.12 -4.96
CA GLY A 352 -11.04 41.26 -4.03
C GLY A 352 -11.23 40.90 -2.56
N ASP A 353 -11.40 39.60 -2.21
CA ASP A 353 -11.48 39.21 -0.82
C ASP A 353 -10.06 39.06 -0.22
N LEU A 354 -9.60 40.11 0.41
CA LEU A 354 -8.29 40.16 1.06
C LEU A 354 -8.23 39.51 2.45
N THR A 355 -9.35 38.97 2.92
CA THR A 355 -9.42 38.33 4.24
C THR A 355 -9.09 36.84 4.19
N VAL A 356 -9.15 36.24 3.00
CA VAL A 356 -8.91 34.81 2.82
C VAL A 356 -7.46 34.43 3.14
N ARG A 357 -7.30 33.31 3.79
CA ARG A 357 -6.01 32.71 4.11
C ARG A 357 -6.05 31.22 3.81
N VAL A 358 -4.92 30.68 3.40
CA VAL A 358 -4.73 29.24 3.32
C VAL A 358 -4.45 28.73 4.73
N ALA A 359 -5.33 27.88 5.25
CA ALA A 359 -5.14 27.30 6.59
C ALA A 359 -3.87 26.43 6.64
N PRO A 360 -3.11 26.44 7.75
CA PRO A 360 -1.97 25.54 7.94
C PRO A 360 -2.46 24.07 7.92
N ASP A 361 -1.70 23.21 7.27
CA ASP A 361 -2.05 21.79 7.15
C ASP A 361 -0.75 20.98 7.03
N HIS A 362 -0.25 20.51 8.16
CA HIS A 362 1.00 19.75 8.26
C HIS A 362 0.99 18.40 7.50
N SER A 363 -0.14 18.01 6.92
CA SER A 363 -0.22 16.85 6.04
C SER A 363 0.16 17.14 4.59
N ARG A 364 0.47 18.41 4.26
CA ARG A 364 0.87 18.83 2.90
C ARG A 364 2.35 18.56 2.65
N PRO A 365 2.72 18.33 1.39
CA PRO A 365 4.12 18.42 0.99
C PRO A 365 4.70 19.78 1.34
N THR A 366 5.96 19.82 1.78
CA THR A 366 6.67 21.03 2.23
C THR A 366 6.59 22.16 1.20
N GLU A 367 6.68 21.85 -0.09
CA GLU A 367 6.63 22.82 -1.18
C GLU A 367 5.27 23.53 -1.27
N ILE A 368 4.17 22.80 -1.01
CA ILE A 368 2.82 23.36 -1.02
C ILE A 368 2.59 24.23 0.22
N GLU A 369 3.17 23.84 1.35
CA GLU A 369 3.13 24.62 2.58
C GLU A 369 3.87 25.95 2.45
N ILE A 370 5.08 25.93 1.86
CA ILE A 370 5.84 27.15 1.53
C ILE A 370 5.02 28.08 0.63
N ILE A 371 4.38 27.55 -0.42
CA ILE A 371 3.53 28.36 -1.31
C ILE A 371 2.35 28.98 -0.52
N ALA A 372 1.75 28.23 0.40
CA ALA A 372 0.65 28.72 1.23
C ALA A 372 1.09 29.83 2.20
N GLU A 373 2.25 29.68 2.82
CA GLU A 373 2.86 30.67 3.71
C GLU A 373 3.24 31.95 2.95
N GLU A 374 3.91 31.83 1.82
CA GLU A 374 4.27 32.98 0.99
C GLU A 374 3.03 33.71 0.47
N PHE A 375 1.98 32.98 0.07
CA PHE A 375 0.71 33.58 -0.29
C PHE A 375 0.10 34.36 0.88
N ASN A 376 0.06 33.78 2.08
CA ASN A 376 -0.46 34.45 3.27
C ASN A 376 0.36 35.70 3.64
N SER A 377 1.69 35.62 3.52
CA SER A 377 2.61 36.74 3.72
C SER A 377 2.34 37.86 2.72
N MET A 378 2.21 37.51 1.44
CA MET A 378 1.87 38.49 0.39
C MET A 378 0.53 39.19 0.65
N MET A 379 -0.49 38.40 1.09
CA MET A 379 -1.80 38.98 1.42
C MET A 379 -1.76 39.95 2.61
N ASN A 380 -0.92 39.67 3.62
CA ASN A 380 -0.69 40.58 4.73
C ASN A 380 -0.02 41.89 4.29
N LYS A 381 1.01 41.76 3.45
CA LYS A 381 1.71 42.94 2.89
C LYS A 381 0.76 43.78 2.03
N LEU A 382 -0.07 43.14 1.20
CA LEU A 382 -1.03 43.83 0.36
C LEU A 382 -2.07 44.59 1.19
N LYS A 383 -2.65 43.95 2.20
CA LYS A 383 -3.60 44.58 3.13
C LYS A 383 -2.99 45.78 3.81
N SER A 384 -1.80 45.63 4.39
CA SER A 384 -1.06 46.74 5.05
C SER A 384 -0.77 47.89 4.09
N SER A 385 -0.38 47.59 2.83
CA SER A 385 -0.13 48.61 1.82
C SER A 385 -1.38 49.41 1.44
N LEU A 386 -2.51 48.72 1.28
CA LEU A 386 -3.81 49.36 1.01
C LEU A 386 -4.28 50.22 2.17
N GLU A 387 -4.10 49.78 3.41
CA GLU A 387 -4.42 50.57 4.61
C GLU A 387 -3.56 51.82 4.70
N LYS A 388 -2.24 51.73 4.42
CA LYS A 388 -1.34 52.87 4.38
C LYS A 388 -1.74 53.86 3.27
N GLN A 389 -2.08 53.34 2.08
CA GLN A 389 -2.53 54.21 0.96
C GLN A 389 -3.82 54.92 1.31
N LYS A 390 -4.81 54.25 1.92
CA LYS A 390 -6.06 54.86 2.36
C LYS A 390 -5.82 55.94 3.40
N ASN A 391 -4.97 55.69 4.39
CA ASN A 391 -4.64 56.68 5.43
C ASN A 391 -3.89 57.87 4.86
N ALA A 392 -2.98 57.66 3.90
CA ALA A 392 -2.30 58.74 3.21
C ALA A 392 -3.27 59.60 2.36
N GLN A 393 -4.25 58.95 1.73
CA GLN A 393 -5.30 59.67 0.99
C GLN A 393 -6.17 60.55 1.93
N ILE A 394 -6.57 60.01 3.09
CA ILE A 394 -7.32 60.78 4.09
C ILE A 394 -6.51 61.94 4.59
N ALA A 395 -5.25 61.73 4.95
CA ALA A 395 -4.35 62.82 5.39
C ALA A 395 -4.15 63.90 4.32
N ALA A 396 -4.06 63.54 3.05
CA ALA A 396 -3.96 64.50 1.95
C ALA A 396 -5.23 65.32 1.76
N LEU A 397 -6.42 64.68 1.94
CA LEU A 397 -7.70 65.39 1.89
C LEU A 397 -7.88 66.32 3.09
N GLU A 398 -7.51 65.91 4.29
CA GLU A 398 -7.54 66.76 5.49
C GLU A 398 -6.59 67.99 5.35
N ALA A 399 -5.44 67.83 4.75
CA ALA A 399 -4.49 68.91 4.52
C ALA A 399 -4.96 69.96 3.50
N GLN A 400 -6.01 69.70 2.72
CA GLN A 400 -6.60 70.66 1.80
C GLN A 400 -7.39 71.78 2.48
N ILE A 401 -7.84 71.52 3.73
CA ILE A 401 -8.46 72.55 4.56
C ILE A 401 -7.33 73.30 5.27
N ASN A 402 -7.02 74.53 4.81
CA ASN A 402 -5.98 75.34 5.46
C ASN A 402 -6.52 75.99 6.75
N PRO A 403 -6.27 75.43 7.94
CA PRO A 403 -6.83 75.96 9.20
C PRO A 403 -6.34 77.37 9.48
N HIS A 404 -5.12 77.62 9.09
CA HIS A 404 -4.50 78.96 9.29
C HIS A 404 -5.17 80.07 8.48
N PHE A 405 -5.62 79.78 7.27
CA PHE A 405 -6.38 80.71 6.48
C PHE A 405 -7.73 81.05 7.14
N LEU A 406 -8.41 80.07 7.65
CA LEU A 406 -9.71 80.22 8.38
C LEU A 406 -9.53 81.10 9.63
N TYR A 407 -8.53 80.83 10.45
CA TYR A 407 -8.26 81.65 11.64
C TYR A 407 -7.89 83.04 11.35
N ASN A 408 -6.97 83.27 10.40
CA ASN A 408 -6.59 84.61 9.99
C ASN A 408 -7.74 85.46 9.42
N THR A 409 -8.65 84.77 8.72
CA THR A 409 -9.84 85.44 8.18
C THR A 409 -10.78 85.88 9.31
N LEU A 410 -11.03 84.98 10.28
CA LEU A 410 -11.86 85.26 11.45
C LEU A 410 -11.22 86.34 12.32
N ASP A 411 -9.93 86.29 12.58
CA ASP A 411 -9.22 87.34 13.31
C ASP A 411 -9.32 88.68 12.60
N THR A 412 -9.21 88.75 11.27
CA THR A 412 -9.38 90.00 10.48
C THR A 412 -10.82 90.52 10.68
N ILE A 413 -11.83 89.70 10.58
CA ILE A 413 -13.23 90.14 10.78
C ILE A 413 -13.44 90.58 12.23
N ASN A 414 -12.83 89.92 13.20
CA ASN A 414 -12.87 90.30 14.60
C ASN A 414 -12.29 91.73 14.82
N TRP A 415 -11.12 91.99 14.28
CA TRP A 415 -10.52 93.33 14.33
C TRP A 415 -11.36 94.40 13.64
N MET A 416 -12.02 94.09 12.54
CA MET A 416 -12.98 94.99 11.89
C MET A 416 -14.22 95.26 12.75
N ALA A 417 -14.75 94.26 13.48
CA ALA A 417 -15.85 94.43 14.40
C ALA A 417 -15.47 95.37 15.57
N ILE A 418 -14.30 95.10 16.21
CA ILE A 418 -13.77 95.94 17.28
C ILE A 418 -13.57 97.43 16.79
N GLY A 419 -13.01 97.64 15.58
CA GLY A 419 -12.81 98.96 15.02
C GLY A 419 -14.10 99.70 14.71
N ARG A 420 -15.25 99.08 14.79
CA ARG A 420 -16.60 99.68 14.64
C ARG A 420 -17.39 99.73 15.90
N ASP A 421 -16.75 99.42 17.03
CA ASP A 421 -17.40 99.30 18.39
C ASP A 421 -18.50 98.25 18.50
N GLU A 422 -18.50 97.26 17.59
CA GLU A 422 -19.42 96.15 17.53
C GLU A 422 -18.92 94.98 18.38
N TYR A 423 -18.89 95.15 19.70
CA TYR A 423 -18.29 94.20 20.64
C TYR A 423 -19.09 92.83 20.73
N GLU A 424 -20.39 92.88 20.47
CA GLU A 424 -21.15 91.64 20.38
C GLU A 424 -20.74 90.77 19.21
N ILE A 425 -20.52 91.37 18.03
CA ILE A 425 -20.03 90.67 16.83
C ILE A 425 -18.62 90.15 17.06
N SER A 426 -17.75 90.95 17.67
CA SER A 426 -16.39 90.56 18.00
C SER A 426 -16.36 89.34 18.92
N ASN A 427 -17.21 89.30 19.99
CA ASN A 427 -17.31 88.17 20.89
C ASN A 427 -17.84 86.94 20.18
N MET A 428 -18.82 87.03 19.30
CA MET A 428 -19.30 85.93 18.48
C MET A 428 -18.22 85.36 17.54
N ILE A 429 -17.42 86.21 16.87
CA ILE A 429 -16.35 85.77 15.99
C ILE A 429 -15.24 85.09 16.78
N SER A 430 -14.86 85.65 17.92
CA SER A 430 -13.83 85.11 18.78
C SER A 430 -14.29 83.70 19.32
N THR A 431 -15.55 83.61 19.69
CA THR A 431 -16.14 82.34 20.13
C THR A 431 -16.19 81.33 18.97
N LEU A 432 -16.57 81.73 17.77
CA LEU A 432 -16.55 80.89 16.57
C LEU A 432 -15.12 80.42 16.23
N ALA A 433 -14.15 81.34 16.29
CA ALA A 433 -12.75 80.96 16.08
C ALA A 433 -12.23 79.93 17.10
N SER A 434 -12.64 80.07 18.37
CA SER A 434 -12.32 79.11 19.44
C SER A 434 -12.95 77.75 19.18
N ILE A 435 -14.22 77.70 18.80
CA ILE A 435 -14.95 76.48 18.45
C ILE A 435 -14.29 75.78 17.28
N LEU A 436 -13.98 76.50 16.21
CA LEU A 436 -13.32 75.94 15.03
C LEU A 436 -11.90 75.42 15.35
N ARG A 437 -11.12 76.20 16.14
CA ARG A 437 -9.79 75.76 16.60
C ARG A 437 -9.84 74.46 17.35
N TYR A 438 -10.80 74.35 18.28
CA TYR A 438 -11.02 73.11 18.99
C TYR A 438 -11.43 72.00 18.04
N GLY A 439 -12.32 72.18 17.09
CA GLY A 439 -12.81 71.16 16.17
C GLY A 439 -11.73 70.61 15.22
N ILE A 440 -10.90 71.49 14.63
CA ILE A 440 -9.91 71.10 13.59
C ILE A 440 -8.64 70.50 14.18
N THR A 441 -8.22 70.95 15.36
CA THR A 441 -6.97 70.48 15.99
C THR A 441 -7.20 69.08 16.58
N ASN A 442 -6.59 68.05 15.99
CA ASN A 442 -6.62 66.66 16.51
C ASN A 442 -8.05 66.13 16.75
N SER A 443 -8.85 66.09 15.70
CA SER A 443 -10.29 65.85 15.71
C SER A 443 -10.72 64.52 16.36
N ASN A 444 -9.85 63.52 16.43
CA ASN A 444 -10.12 62.22 17.07
C ASN A 444 -9.39 62.02 18.42
N GLY A 445 -8.87 63.10 19.01
CA GLY A 445 -8.09 63.07 20.22
C GLY A 445 -8.95 62.84 21.48
N VAL A 446 -8.27 62.46 22.55
CA VAL A 446 -8.83 62.43 23.90
C VAL A 446 -8.48 63.73 24.61
N VAL A 447 -9.43 64.35 25.28
CA VAL A 447 -9.30 65.61 26.02
C VAL A 447 -9.84 65.46 27.42
N ARG A 448 -9.53 66.44 28.29
CA ARG A 448 -10.15 66.48 29.61
C ARG A 448 -11.62 66.96 29.53
N ILE A 449 -12.46 66.45 30.36
CA ILE A 449 -13.88 66.85 30.39
C ILE A 449 -14.02 68.36 30.55
N ARG A 450 -13.13 69.01 31.30
CA ARG A 450 -13.09 70.44 31.43
C ARG A 450 -13.02 71.15 30.08
N GLU A 451 -12.21 70.63 29.14
CA GLU A 451 -12.03 71.24 27.81
C GLU A 451 -13.27 71.04 26.95
N GLU A 452 -13.88 69.86 27.02
CA GLU A 452 -15.13 69.57 26.30
C GLU A 452 -16.28 70.39 26.80
N VAL A 453 -16.40 70.58 28.14
CA VAL A 453 -17.41 71.42 28.76
C VAL A 453 -17.21 72.91 28.40
N GLU A 454 -15.99 73.37 28.35
CA GLU A 454 -15.69 74.77 27.95
C GLU A 454 -16.09 75.01 26.51
N TRP A 455 -15.73 74.07 25.61
CA TRP A 455 -16.17 74.09 24.23
C TRP A 455 -17.68 74.05 24.11
N LEU A 456 -18.36 73.21 24.86
CA LEU A 456 -19.82 73.08 24.89
C LEU A 456 -20.50 74.38 25.34
N LYS A 457 -19.99 75.06 26.34
CA LYS A 457 -20.48 76.36 26.78
C LYS A 457 -20.34 77.41 25.65
N GLN A 458 -19.22 77.43 24.97
CA GLN A 458 -19.00 78.34 23.83
C GLN A 458 -19.96 78.02 22.68
N TYR A 459 -20.18 76.74 22.38
CA TYR A 459 -21.12 76.32 21.34
C TYR A 459 -22.56 76.73 21.70
N ILE A 460 -23.00 76.50 22.91
CA ILE A 460 -24.33 76.83 23.41
C ILE A 460 -24.51 78.34 23.40
N PHE A 461 -23.52 79.11 23.84
CA PHE A 461 -23.57 80.60 23.78
C PHE A 461 -23.80 81.10 22.34
N LEU A 462 -23.08 80.55 21.37
CA LEU A 462 -23.26 80.92 19.97
C LEU A 462 -24.68 80.57 19.47
N GLN A 463 -25.18 79.38 19.81
CA GLN A 463 -26.56 78.99 19.47
C GLN A 463 -27.61 79.86 20.14
N GLN A 464 -27.44 80.18 21.40
CA GLN A 464 -28.35 81.09 22.11
C GLN A 464 -28.39 82.48 21.45
N THR A 465 -27.24 83.01 21.12
CA THR A 465 -27.16 84.32 20.44
C THR A 465 -27.85 84.29 19.07
N LYS A 466 -27.57 83.19 18.27
CA LYS A 466 -28.22 82.99 16.97
C LYS A 466 -29.77 82.90 17.08
N LEU A 467 -30.24 82.22 18.09
CA LEU A 467 -31.69 81.98 18.34
C LEU A 467 -32.35 83.05 19.24
N LYS A 468 -31.67 84.19 19.42
CA LYS A 468 -32.17 85.35 20.23
C LYS A 468 -32.58 84.96 21.67
N ASN A 469 -31.78 84.09 22.30
CA ASN A 469 -31.96 83.60 23.67
C ASN A 469 -33.35 82.91 23.93
N THR A 470 -33.78 82.11 22.98
CA THR A 470 -35.05 81.38 23.06
C THR A 470 -35.00 80.14 23.97
N PHE A 471 -33.88 79.77 24.50
CA PHE A 471 -33.74 78.66 25.41
C PHE A 471 -32.74 78.92 26.54
N ASN A 472 -32.99 78.30 27.69
CA ASN A 472 -32.07 78.27 28.83
C ASN A 472 -31.23 76.97 28.84
N CYS A 473 -29.99 77.10 29.23
CA CYS A 473 -29.10 75.92 29.33
C CYS A 473 -28.44 75.87 30.72
N HIS A 474 -28.55 74.70 31.37
CA HIS A 474 -27.88 74.41 32.63
C HIS A 474 -26.87 73.29 32.48
N ILE A 475 -25.59 73.56 32.80
CA ILE A 475 -24.52 72.58 32.74
C ILE A 475 -23.99 72.32 34.14
N ASN A 476 -24.32 71.17 34.68
CA ASN A 476 -23.97 70.73 36.03
C ASN A 476 -22.92 69.59 35.93
N VAL A 477 -21.72 69.90 36.35
CA VAL A 477 -20.60 68.88 36.27
C VAL A 477 -19.98 68.80 37.65
N GLU A 478 -19.86 67.57 38.16
CA GLU A 478 -19.18 67.34 39.41
C GLU A 478 -17.70 67.71 39.31
N PRO A 479 -17.07 68.40 40.26
CA PRO A 479 -15.70 68.83 40.21
C PRO A 479 -14.70 67.72 39.94
N GLU A 480 -14.99 66.55 40.44
CA GLU A 480 -14.12 65.35 40.27
C GLU A 480 -14.06 64.88 38.81
N VAL A 481 -15.17 65.01 38.08
CA VAL A 481 -15.29 64.58 36.69
C VAL A 481 -14.54 65.49 35.75
N MET A 482 -14.32 66.76 36.08
CA MET A 482 -13.65 67.74 35.25
C MET A 482 -12.21 67.36 34.87
N SER A 483 -11.56 66.54 35.69
CA SER A 483 -10.18 66.10 35.45
C SER A 483 -10.08 64.83 34.62
N LEU A 484 -11.20 64.13 34.42
CA LEU A 484 -11.25 62.85 33.68
C LEU A 484 -11.20 63.10 32.18
N SER A 485 -10.85 62.04 31.42
CA SER A 485 -10.66 62.11 29.98
C SER A 485 -11.89 61.61 29.21
N ILE A 486 -12.23 62.32 28.14
CA ILE A 486 -13.29 62.03 27.18
C ILE A 486 -12.81 62.18 25.75
N HIS A 487 -13.40 61.46 24.82
CA HIS A 487 -13.17 61.74 23.41
C HIS A 487 -13.82 63.05 22.99
N LYS A 488 -13.06 63.78 22.19
CA LYS A 488 -13.39 65.12 21.73
C LYS A 488 -14.66 65.14 20.88
N LEU A 489 -15.51 66.19 21.06
CA LEU A 489 -16.77 66.41 20.35
C LEU A 489 -17.74 65.23 20.48
N LEU A 490 -17.70 64.51 21.64
CA LEU A 490 -18.57 63.38 21.89
C LEU A 490 -19.99 63.80 22.20
N LEU A 491 -20.16 64.95 22.87
CA LEU A 491 -21.46 65.44 23.36
C LEU A 491 -22.15 66.31 22.31
N GLN A 492 -21.40 66.87 21.37
CA GLN A 492 -21.91 67.79 20.35
C GLN A 492 -23.16 67.29 19.62
N PRO A 493 -23.22 66.05 19.08
CA PRO A 493 -24.37 65.64 18.29
C PRO A 493 -25.68 65.56 19.13
N PHE A 494 -25.56 65.23 20.40
CA PHE A 494 -26.73 65.12 21.29
C PHE A 494 -27.26 66.52 21.66
N VAL A 495 -26.39 67.45 21.99
CA VAL A 495 -26.74 68.82 22.27
C VAL A 495 -27.26 69.53 21.02
N GLU A 496 -26.64 69.29 19.87
CA GLU A 496 -27.09 69.79 18.60
C GLU A 496 -28.51 69.34 18.24
N ASN A 497 -28.79 68.01 18.42
CA ASN A 497 -30.13 67.46 18.22
C ASN A 497 -31.18 68.09 19.15
N ALA A 498 -30.87 68.33 20.42
CA ALA A 498 -31.74 68.98 21.34
C ALA A 498 -32.09 70.42 20.91
N ILE A 499 -31.10 71.22 20.50
CA ILE A 499 -31.28 72.63 20.10
C ILE A 499 -31.97 72.73 18.74
N LEU A 500 -31.56 71.96 17.72
CA LEU A 500 -32.10 72.11 16.39
C LEU A 500 -33.42 71.39 16.16
N HIS A 501 -33.57 70.21 16.73
CA HIS A 501 -34.79 69.37 16.53
C HIS A 501 -35.70 69.27 17.74
N GLY A 502 -35.13 69.31 18.95
CA GLY A 502 -35.90 69.16 20.15
C GLY A 502 -36.84 70.34 20.34
N PHE A 503 -36.38 71.57 20.03
CA PHE A 503 -37.16 72.80 20.27
C PHE A 503 -38.08 73.25 19.12
N GLU A 504 -38.04 72.55 18.00
CA GLU A 504 -38.80 72.89 16.80
C GLU A 504 -40.32 72.67 17.06
N GLY A 505 -41.12 73.73 16.83
CA GLY A 505 -42.58 73.64 16.94
C GLY A 505 -43.13 73.58 18.37
N VAL A 506 -42.36 73.90 19.39
CA VAL A 506 -42.76 73.84 20.79
C VAL A 506 -42.97 75.27 21.27
N ASP A 507 -44.16 75.54 21.80
CA ASP A 507 -44.59 76.89 22.30
C ASP A 507 -44.54 76.98 23.83
N ARG A 508 -43.31 76.76 24.37
CA ARG A 508 -43.02 76.92 25.82
C ARG A 508 -41.56 77.35 26.00
N GLU A 509 -41.20 77.74 27.21
CA GLU A 509 -39.84 78.10 27.56
C GLU A 509 -38.93 76.86 27.38
N HIS A 510 -37.95 76.94 26.51
CA HIS A 510 -37.07 75.83 26.18
C HIS A 510 -35.99 75.72 27.26
N SER A 511 -35.68 74.49 27.67
CA SER A 511 -34.64 74.18 28.65
C SER A 511 -33.81 73.00 28.18
N LEU A 512 -32.52 73.16 28.26
CA LEU A 512 -31.53 72.12 28.02
C LEU A 512 -30.71 71.93 29.29
N THR A 513 -30.65 70.73 29.82
CA THR A 513 -29.83 70.38 30.99
C THR A 513 -28.82 69.36 30.65
N VAL A 514 -27.54 69.62 30.97
CA VAL A 514 -26.43 68.68 30.80
C VAL A 514 -25.83 68.40 32.19
N GLU A 515 -25.89 67.15 32.60
CA GLU A 515 -25.37 66.74 33.91
C GLU A 515 -24.27 65.67 33.70
N MET A 516 -23.15 65.79 34.42
CA MET A 516 -22.07 64.82 34.42
C MET A 516 -21.65 64.50 35.84
N MET A 517 -21.70 63.23 36.17
CA MET A 517 -21.31 62.73 37.47
C MET A 517 -20.53 61.41 37.37
N GLN A 518 -19.77 61.09 38.38
CA GLN A 518 -19.04 59.84 38.44
C GLN A 518 -19.88 58.80 39.20
N GLU A 519 -20.16 57.66 38.56
CA GLU A 519 -20.82 56.50 39.19
C GLU A 519 -19.81 55.33 39.21
N GLU A 520 -19.21 55.08 40.35
CA GLU A 520 -18.16 54.04 40.49
C GLU A 520 -17.04 54.18 39.46
N ASP A 521 -16.89 53.21 38.55
CA ASP A 521 -15.89 53.19 37.50
C ASP A 521 -16.37 53.78 36.16
N ARG A 522 -17.52 54.51 36.17
CA ARG A 522 -18.13 55.09 34.96
C ARG A 522 -18.40 56.57 35.15
N ILE A 523 -18.41 57.24 34.03
CA ILE A 523 -18.91 58.60 33.93
C ILE A 523 -20.31 58.51 33.37
N ARG A 524 -21.30 59.00 34.13
CA ARG A 524 -22.67 59.17 33.68
C ARG A 524 -22.85 60.59 33.17
N ILE A 525 -23.35 60.72 31.96
CA ILE A 525 -23.66 62.01 31.32
C ILE A 525 -25.12 61.94 30.93
N SER A 526 -25.91 62.89 31.41
CA SER A 526 -27.34 63.09 31.08
C SER A 526 -27.47 64.36 30.27
N ILE A 527 -28.10 64.30 29.12
CA ILE A 527 -28.48 65.46 28.30
C ILE A 527 -30.01 65.41 28.16
N GLU A 528 -30.66 66.39 28.70
CA GLU A 528 -32.12 66.47 28.77
C GLU A 528 -32.62 67.76 28.16
N ASP A 529 -33.57 67.64 27.23
CA ASP A 529 -34.33 68.75 26.67
C ASP A 529 -35.80 68.61 27.03
N ASN A 530 -36.52 69.74 27.09
CA ASN A 530 -38.00 69.78 27.31
C ASN A 530 -38.75 69.99 25.98
N GLY A 531 -38.20 69.53 24.86
CA GLY A 531 -38.70 69.77 23.53
C GLY A 531 -39.85 68.92 23.04
N CYS A 532 -39.99 68.72 21.74
CA CYS A 532 -41.09 67.97 21.13
C CYS A 532 -41.10 66.49 21.45
N GLY A 533 -39.93 65.93 21.85
CA GLY A 533 -39.78 64.51 22.11
C GLY A 533 -39.86 63.64 20.85
N MET A 534 -39.77 62.32 21.07
CA MET A 534 -39.80 61.30 20.01
C MET A 534 -40.90 60.30 20.21
N ALA A 535 -41.39 59.69 19.13
CA ALA A 535 -42.32 58.59 19.16
C ALA A 535 -41.70 57.32 19.81
N GLU A 536 -42.47 56.58 20.58
CA GLU A 536 -42.02 55.42 21.36
C GLU A 536 -41.35 54.34 20.47
N GLU A 537 -41.85 54.16 19.25
CA GLU A 537 -41.26 53.25 18.30
C GLU A 537 -39.82 53.64 17.88
N MET A 538 -39.58 54.95 17.74
CA MET A 538 -38.25 55.51 17.39
C MET A 538 -37.27 55.29 18.55
N VAL A 539 -37.70 55.60 19.78
CA VAL A 539 -36.89 55.41 20.99
C VAL A 539 -36.50 53.93 21.13
N ARG A 540 -37.43 53.03 20.90
CA ARG A 540 -37.14 51.58 20.92
C ARG A 540 -36.11 51.18 19.89
N LYS A 541 -36.21 51.66 18.63
CA LYS A 541 -35.27 51.37 17.58
C LYS A 541 -33.85 51.88 17.92
N ILE A 542 -33.74 53.10 18.44
CA ILE A 542 -32.45 53.69 18.85
C ILE A 542 -31.80 52.86 19.96
N ASN A 543 -32.57 52.51 21.00
CA ASN A 543 -32.05 51.75 22.13
C ASN A 543 -31.68 50.30 21.75
N GLN A 544 -32.34 49.68 20.74
CA GLN A 544 -31.97 48.38 20.18
C GLN A 544 -30.82 48.45 19.19
N GLY A 545 -30.37 49.62 18.79
CA GLY A 545 -29.32 49.78 17.76
C GLY A 545 -29.80 49.43 16.36
N ILE A 546 -31.09 49.41 16.11
CA ILE A 546 -31.70 49.12 14.82
C ILE A 546 -31.89 50.45 14.07
N PHE A 547 -30.92 50.78 13.26
CA PHE A 547 -30.94 51.98 12.43
C PHE A 547 -31.43 51.61 11.03
N CYS A 548 -32.65 52.05 10.66
CA CYS A 548 -33.15 51.88 9.29
C CYS A 548 -32.60 53.03 8.41
N ARG A 549 -31.93 52.66 7.33
CA ARG A 549 -31.59 53.62 6.24
C ARG A 549 -32.88 54.02 5.51
N THR A 550 -33.67 54.86 6.14
CA THR A 550 -34.74 55.59 5.47
C THR A 550 -34.22 56.99 5.14
N ASP A 551 -34.65 57.56 4.01
CA ASP A 551 -34.19 58.81 3.38
C ASP A 551 -34.31 60.09 4.23
N ASP A 552 -34.64 60.03 5.51
CA ASP A 552 -34.69 61.17 6.40
C ASP A 552 -33.32 61.52 6.95
N GLN A 553 -32.76 62.60 6.42
CA GLN A 553 -31.44 63.14 6.80
C GLN A 553 -31.34 63.55 8.30
N ASN A 554 -32.43 63.63 9.01
CA ASN A 554 -32.51 64.15 10.40
C ASN A 554 -32.00 63.19 11.49
N HIS A 555 -31.73 61.90 11.19
CA HIS A 555 -31.34 60.93 12.20
C HIS A 555 -29.91 60.43 12.10
N ILE A 556 -29.16 60.83 11.06
CA ILE A 556 -27.78 60.40 10.80
C ILE A 556 -26.81 60.85 11.92
N GLY A 557 -27.09 61.99 12.57
CA GLY A 557 -26.23 62.54 13.61
C GLY A 557 -26.18 61.68 14.88
N MET A 558 -27.33 61.21 15.38
CA MET A 558 -27.43 60.42 16.60
C MET A 558 -26.89 59.00 16.41
N GLU A 559 -27.19 58.35 15.26
CA GLU A 559 -26.65 57.05 14.90
C GLU A 559 -25.12 57.05 14.88
N ASN A 560 -24.54 58.04 14.22
CA ASN A 560 -23.09 58.21 14.14
C ASN A 560 -22.48 58.46 15.53
N ALA A 561 -23.13 59.26 16.38
CA ALA A 561 -22.67 59.50 17.75
C ALA A 561 -22.65 58.25 18.60
N ILE A 562 -23.74 57.47 18.58
CA ILE A 562 -23.83 56.19 19.31
C ILE A 562 -22.76 55.19 18.78
N THR A 563 -22.61 55.09 17.49
CA THR A 563 -21.58 54.23 16.84
C THR A 563 -20.18 54.66 17.26
N ARG A 564 -19.87 55.98 17.29
CA ARG A 564 -18.58 56.50 17.78
C ARG A 564 -18.33 56.13 19.25
N ILE A 565 -19.32 56.25 20.11
CA ILE A 565 -19.21 55.88 21.53
C ILE A 565 -18.86 54.42 21.66
N ARG A 566 -19.52 53.50 20.90
CA ARG A 566 -19.23 52.07 20.89
C ARG A 566 -17.83 51.79 20.35
N MET A 567 -17.39 52.46 19.31
CA MET A 567 -16.06 52.31 18.76
C MET A 567 -14.95 52.72 19.73
N TYR A 568 -15.13 53.83 20.47
CA TYR A 568 -14.12 54.37 21.37
C TYR A 568 -14.05 53.70 22.72
N TYR A 569 -15.16 53.19 23.24
CA TYR A 569 -15.28 52.65 24.61
C TYR A 569 -15.67 51.17 24.65
N GLY A 570 -15.99 50.56 23.49
CA GLY A 570 -16.40 49.16 23.39
C GLY A 570 -17.74 48.84 24.02
N GLU A 571 -17.96 47.58 24.33
CA GLU A 571 -19.22 47.09 24.94
C GLU A 571 -19.46 47.59 26.38
N LYS A 572 -18.44 48.22 26.99
CA LYS A 572 -18.55 48.80 28.35
C LYS A 572 -19.30 50.13 28.36
N ALA A 573 -19.48 50.75 27.19
CA ALA A 573 -20.23 51.98 27.05
C ALA A 573 -21.71 51.68 26.73
N GLY A 574 -22.61 52.43 27.35
CA GLY A 574 -24.04 52.38 27.09
C GLY A 574 -24.58 53.76 26.73
N VAL A 575 -25.48 53.80 25.76
CA VAL A 575 -26.30 54.98 25.46
C VAL A 575 -27.73 54.54 25.51
N GLU A 576 -28.53 55.24 26.31
CA GLU A 576 -29.96 55.00 26.53
C GLU A 576 -30.70 56.27 26.25
N VAL A 577 -31.78 56.20 25.50
CA VAL A 577 -32.62 57.35 25.15
C VAL A 577 -34.01 57.14 25.77
N GLU A 578 -34.46 58.11 26.54
CA GLU A 578 -35.78 58.19 27.08
C GLU A 578 -36.48 59.42 26.46
N SER A 579 -37.62 59.21 25.82
CA SER A 579 -38.39 60.32 25.24
C SER A 579 -39.88 59.99 25.14
N ARG A 580 -40.68 61.01 25.21
CA ARG A 580 -42.13 60.93 24.96
C ARG A 580 -42.58 62.14 24.15
N PRO A 581 -43.49 61.94 23.20
CA PRO A 581 -44.03 63.07 22.44
C PRO A 581 -44.57 64.19 23.35
N GLY A 582 -44.08 65.39 23.10
CA GLY A 582 -44.48 66.58 23.89
C GLY A 582 -43.82 66.73 25.24
N GLN A 583 -42.99 65.84 25.71
CA GLN A 583 -42.34 65.87 27.04
C GLN A 583 -40.82 66.12 26.99
N GLY A 584 -40.24 66.10 25.79
CA GLY A 584 -38.80 66.23 25.62
C GLY A 584 -38.05 64.93 25.51
N THR A 585 -36.71 64.99 25.49
CA THR A 585 -35.81 63.84 25.34
C THR A 585 -34.68 63.87 26.37
N ARG A 586 -34.43 62.73 27.00
CA ARG A 586 -33.25 62.52 27.83
C ARG A 586 -32.36 61.47 27.20
N VAL A 587 -31.09 61.81 26.97
CA VAL A 587 -30.05 60.89 26.52
C VAL A 587 -29.10 60.61 27.68
N LEU A 588 -28.99 59.37 28.07
CA LEU A 588 -28.14 58.91 29.15
C LEU A 588 -26.93 58.17 28.55
N ILE A 589 -25.74 58.69 28.75
CA ILE A 589 -24.51 58.10 28.28
C ILE A 589 -23.67 57.63 29.46
N ARG A 590 -23.25 56.39 29.43
CA ARG A 590 -22.38 55.77 30.45
C ARG A 590 -21.11 55.33 29.77
N ILE A 591 -19.99 55.89 30.16
CA ILE A 591 -18.65 55.55 29.60
C ILE A 591 -17.69 55.19 30.73
N PRO A 592 -16.75 54.26 30.50
CA PRO A 592 -15.75 53.92 31.51
C PRO A 592 -14.83 55.09 31.80
N VAL A 593 -14.42 55.23 33.06
CA VAL A 593 -13.46 56.25 33.49
C VAL A 593 -12.10 55.98 32.78
N ARG A 594 -11.60 57.02 32.09
CA ARG A 594 -10.21 57.04 31.64
C ARG A 594 -9.47 58.16 32.38
N ARG A 595 -8.49 57.80 33.15
CA ARG A 595 -7.61 58.75 33.86
C ARG A 595 -6.55 59.34 32.95
#